data_871c5a5ea5a171208ec7cf5ba7bd9ff6
#
_entry.id   871c5a5ea5a171208ec7cf5ba7bd9ff6
#
_cell.length_a   1.000
_cell.length_b   1.000
_cell.length_c   1.000
_cell.angle_alpha   90.00
_cell.angle_beta   90.00
_cell.angle_gamma   90.00
#
_symmetry.space_group_name_H-M   'P 1'
#
loop_
_entity.id
_entity.type
_entity.pdbx_description
1 polymer ?
#
loop_
_entity_poly.entity_id
_entity_poly.type
_entity_poly.pdbx_seq_one_letter_code
_entity_poly.pdbx_strand_id
1 'polypeptide(L)'
;MKKLPVLAVIAVLVVAVAREQGVPIPGFPLGKESADSTLLEAYNKRQSDVQVQGEGVVTKILRDDLQGSRHQRFILELAGGQTVLIAHNIDLAPRISGLERGDTIAFHGEYEWNPKGGVIHWTHHDPAGRHIDGWLKHAGKTYR
;
A
#
# COMPACT_ATOMS: atom_id res chain seq x y z
N MET A 1 43.47 18.31 18.72
CA MET A 1 42.07 17.88 18.52
C MET A 1 41.36 18.91 17.64
N LYS A 2 41.00 18.54 16.43
CA LYS A 2 40.21 19.43 15.57
C LYS A 2 38.74 19.47 16.11
N LYS A 3 38.32 20.62 16.59
CA LYS A 3 36.94 20.83 16.99
C LYS A 3 36.06 20.79 15.72
N LEU A 4 35.19 19.79 15.60
CA LEU A 4 34.15 19.78 14.59
C LEU A 4 33.26 21.04 14.77
N PRO A 5 32.98 21.77 13.70
CA PRO A 5 32.13 22.96 13.82
C PRO A 5 30.75 22.55 14.34
N VAL A 6 30.27 23.26 15.35
CA VAL A 6 28.96 23.06 16.02
C VAL A 6 27.82 23.01 15.04
N LEU A 7 27.93 23.68 13.91
CA LEU A 7 26.95 23.68 12.80
C LEU A 7 26.73 22.29 12.16
N ALA A 8 27.77 21.46 12.07
CA ALA A 8 27.65 20.13 11.48
C ALA A 8 26.88 19.16 12.41
N VAL A 9 27.04 19.33 13.74
CA VAL A 9 26.37 18.52 14.75
C VAL A 9 24.87 18.86 14.80
N ILE A 10 24.51 20.15 14.67
CA ILE A 10 23.12 20.60 14.67
C ILE A 10 22.38 20.10 13.42
N ALA A 11 23.02 20.12 12.24
CA ALA A 11 22.41 19.63 11.00
C ALA A 11 22.12 18.12 11.06
N VAL A 12 23.03 17.33 11.63
CA VAL A 12 22.82 15.89 11.81
C VAL A 12 21.70 15.61 12.81
N LEU A 13 21.60 16.38 13.89
CA LEU A 13 20.55 16.21 14.90
C LEU A 13 19.16 16.57 14.34
N VAL A 14 19.05 17.61 13.52
CA VAL A 14 17.77 18.02 12.90
C VAL A 14 17.28 16.95 11.91
N VAL A 15 18.19 16.37 11.12
CA VAL A 15 17.85 15.28 10.19
C VAL A 15 17.40 14.03 10.95
N ALA A 16 18.05 13.68 12.05
CA ALA A 16 17.71 12.54 12.88
C ALA A 16 16.30 12.71 13.51
N VAL A 17 16.03 13.89 14.09
CA VAL A 17 14.72 14.20 14.73
C VAL A 17 13.58 14.22 13.71
N ALA A 18 13.80 14.78 12.52
CA ALA A 18 12.81 14.78 11.45
C ALA A 18 12.49 13.36 10.96
N ARG A 19 13.47 12.46 11.00
CA ARG A 19 13.30 11.06 10.61
C ARG A 19 12.47 10.26 11.62
N GLU A 20 12.65 10.53 12.92
CA GLU A 20 11.88 9.89 13.99
C GLU A 20 10.43 10.37 14.04
N GLN A 21 10.16 11.60 13.60
CA GLN A 21 8.81 12.19 13.64
C GLN A 21 8.02 11.98 12.35
N GLY A 22 8.57 11.27 11.36
CA GLY A 22 7.90 11.02 10.07
C GLY A 22 7.61 12.30 9.26
N VAL A 23 8.30 13.41 9.58
CA VAL A 23 8.16 14.67 8.82
C VAL A 23 8.81 14.49 7.45
N PRO A 24 8.11 14.79 6.34
CA PRO A 24 8.70 14.68 5.03
C PRO A 24 9.86 15.67 4.87
N ILE A 25 11.05 15.14 4.62
CA ILE A 25 12.23 15.95 4.32
C ILE A 25 12.19 16.29 2.83
N PRO A 26 12.22 17.57 2.44
CA PRO A 26 12.25 17.94 1.02
C PRO A 26 13.41 17.25 0.28
N GLY A 27 13.08 16.50 -0.78
CA GLY A 27 14.06 15.76 -1.58
C GLY A 27 14.27 14.29 -1.20
N PHE A 28 13.64 13.79 -0.11
CA PHE A 28 13.60 12.36 0.19
C PHE A 28 12.19 11.83 -0.11
N PRO A 29 12.03 10.91 -1.06
CA PRO A 29 10.74 10.28 -1.29
C PRO A 29 10.30 9.55 -0.02
N LEU A 30 9.02 9.72 0.35
CA LEU A 30 8.37 8.86 1.35
C LEU A 30 8.46 7.43 0.82
N GLY A 31 9.37 6.63 1.37
CA GLY A 31 9.67 5.30 0.88
C GLY A 31 8.59 4.27 1.24
N LYS A 32 8.78 3.05 0.78
CA LYS A 32 7.95 1.86 1.08
C LYS A 32 7.63 1.69 2.57
N GLU A 33 8.55 2.10 3.45
CA GLU A 33 8.41 2.02 4.91
C GLU A 33 7.21 2.82 5.45
N SER A 34 6.84 3.95 4.84
CA SER A 34 5.71 4.76 5.33
C SER A 34 4.35 4.16 4.97
N ALA A 35 4.24 3.51 3.82
CA ALA A 35 3.01 2.81 3.41
C ALA A 35 2.77 1.56 4.26
N ASP A 36 3.80 0.76 4.48
CA ASP A 36 3.73 -0.43 5.33
C ASP A 36 3.42 -0.07 6.78
N SER A 37 3.97 1.04 7.30
CA SER A 37 3.65 1.51 8.65
C SER A 37 2.20 1.98 8.80
N THR A 38 1.63 2.63 7.79
CA THR A 38 0.21 3.04 7.77
C THR A 38 -0.70 1.82 7.80
N LEU A 39 -0.41 0.79 7.00
CA LEU A 39 -1.18 -0.46 7.00
C LEU A 39 -1.06 -1.23 8.32
N LEU A 40 0.14 -1.29 8.88
CA LEU A 40 0.37 -1.95 10.17
C LEU A 40 -0.36 -1.22 11.30
N GLU A 41 -0.35 0.10 11.30
CA GLU A 41 -1.09 0.91 12.27
C GLU A 41 -2.59 0.69 12.14
N ALA A 42 -3.14 0.72 10.92
CA ALA A 42 -4.54 0.48 10.65
C ALA A 42 -4.96 -0.93 11.11
N TYR A 43 -4.12 -1.93 10.88
CA TYR A 43 -4.38 -3.29 11.36
C TYR A 43 -4.38 -3.37 12.89
N ASN A 44 -3.37 -2.82 13.55
CA ASN A 44 -3.24 -2.88 15.01
C ASN A 44 -4.35 -2.11 15.72
N LYS A 45 -4.80 -1.00 15.17
CA LYS A 45 -5.89 -0.17 15.70
C LYS A 45 -7.27 -0.60 15.22
N ARG A 46 -7.37 -1.66 14.41
CA ARG A 46 -8.62 -2.15 13.81
C ARG A 46 -9.40 -1.07 13.05
N GLN A 47 -8.68 -0.26 12.28
CA GLN A 47 -9.27 0.82 11.49
C GLN A 47 -9.69 0.34 10.12
N SER A 48 -10.87 0.80 9.67
CA SER A 48 -11.37 0.63 8.30
C SER A 48 -11.51 2.00 7.62
N ASP A 49 -11.83 1.99 6.32
CA ASP A 49 -11.99 3.21 5.50
C ASP A 49 -10.70 4.06 5.43
N VAL A 50 -9.55 3.40 5.42
CA VAL A 50 -8.23 4.06 5.33
C VAL A 50 -7.71 3.96 3.89
N GLN A 51 -7.49 5.11 3.27
CA GLN A 51 -6.87 5.16 1.94
C GLN A 51 -5.38 4.84 2.06
N VAL A 52 -4.91 3.86 1.30
CA VAL A 52 -3.55 3.34 1.36
C VAL A 52 -2.93 3.21 -0.02
N GLN A 53 -1.61 3.35 -0.07
CA GLN A 53 -0.81 3.12 -1.25
C GLN A 53 0.45 2.37 -0.85
N GLY A 54 0.84 1.38 -1.63
CA GLY A 54 2.02 0.59 -1.32
C GLY A 54 2.30 -0.46 -2.38
N GLU A 55 3.14 -1.41 -2.05
CA GLU A 55 3.41 -2.57 -2.89
C GLU A 55 3.69 -3.81 -2.06
N GLY A 56 3.47 -4.96 -2.65
CA GLY A 56 3.76 -6.24 -2.03
C GLY A 56 3.98 -7.33 -3.06
N VAL A 57 4.30 -8.52 -2.57
CA VAL A 57 4.54 -9.70 -3.39
C VAL A 57 3.36 -10.66 -3.27
N VAL A 58 2.88 -11.17 -4.39
CA VAL A 58 1.80 -12.15 -4.43
C VAL A 58 2.26 -13.46 -3.78
N THR A 59 1.60 -13.86 -2.71
CA THR A 59 1.89 -15.13 -2.02
C THR A 59 0.84 -16.20 -2.28
N LYS A 60 -0.39 -15.80 -2.61
CA LYS A 60 -1.49 -16.72 -2.91
C LYS A 60 -2.47 -16.08 -3.88
N ILE A 61 -2.89 -16.86 -4.88
CA ILE A 61 -3.98 -16.49 -5.79
C ILE A 61 -5.21 -17.28 -5.39
N LEU A 62 -6.32 -16.58 -5.14
CA LEU A 62 -7.60 -17.17 -4.79
C LEU A 62 -8.51 -17.23 -6.02
N ARG A 63 -9.59 -17.97 -5.93
CA ARG A 63 -10.65 -17.94 -6.93
C ARG A 63 -11.29 -16.57 -6.96
N ASP A 64 -11.71 -16.12 -8.14
CA ASP A 64 -12.52 -14.94 -8.27
C ASP A 64 -13.81 -15.10 -7.44
N ASP A 65 -14.20 -14.05 -6.74
CA ASP A 65 -15.49 -13.97 -6.09
C ASP A 65 -16.54 -13.55 -7.14
N LEU A 66 -17.49 -14.42 -7.40
CA LEU A 66 -18.54 -14.20 -8.41
C LEU A 66 -19.87 -13.80 -7.79
N GLN A 67 -19.96 -13.65 -6.47
CA GLN A 67 -21.17 -13.22 -5.77
C GLN A 67 -21.27 -11.70 -5.76
N GLY A 68 -22.39 -11.16 -6.25
CA GLY A 68 -22.55 -9.73 -6.43
C GLY A 68 -21.60 -9.18 -7.49
N SER A 69 -20.93 -8.07 -7.20
CA SER A 69 -19.83 -7.56 -8.03
C SER A 69 -18.68 -8.57 -8.04
N ARG A 70 -18.17 -8.88 -9.22
CA ARG A 70 -17.07 -9.85 -9.37
C ARG A 70 -15.74 -9.22 -8.94
N HIS A 71 -14.94 -9.97 -8.21
CA HIS A 71 -13.63 -9.54 -7.73
C HIS A 71 -12.56 -10.58 -8.01
N GLN A 72 -11.47 -10.14 -8.61
CA GLN A 72 -10.22 -10.90 -8.62
C GLN A 72 -9.57 -10.77 -7.24
N ARG A 73 -9.12 -11.88 -6.65
CA ARG A 73 -8.61 -11.90 -5.28
C ARG A 73 -7.24 -12.57 -5.19
N PHE A 74 -6.34 -11.95 -4.48
CA PHE A 74 -5.02 -12.50 -4.17
C PHE A 74 -4.46 -11.89 -2.90
N ILE A 75 -3.50 -12.58 -2.28
CA ILE A 75 -2.85 -12.14 -1.05
C ILE A 75 -1.49 -11.57 -1.39
N LEU A 76 -1.21 -10.37 -0.86
CA LEU A 76 0.10 -9.74 -0.89
C LEU A 76 0.78 -9.86 0.46
N GLU A 77 2.08 -10.12 0.44
CA GLU A 77 2.98 -9.93 1.57
C GLU A 77 3.73 -8.62 1.39
N LEU A 78 3.65 -7.75 2.39
CA LEU A 78 4.35 -6.47 2.44
C LEU A 78 5.78 -6.66 2.95
N ALA A 79 6.64 -5.65 2.78
CA ALA A 79 8.05 -5.72 3.17
C ALA A 79 8.25 -6.07 4.65
N GLY A 80 7.35 -5.65 5.54
CA GLY A 80 7.35 -5.97 6.96
C GLY A 80 6.84 -7.37 7.34
N GLY A 81 6.43 -8.19 6.36
CA GLY A 81 5.85 -9.51 6.58
C GLY A 81 4.35 -9.52 6.82
N GLN A 82 3.70 -8.37 6.94
CA GLN A 82 2.25 -8.25 7.00
C GLN A 82 1.61 -8.73 5.70
N THR A 83 0.50 -9.45 5.79
CA THR A 83 -0.27 -9.88 4.63
C THR A 83 -1.58 -9.12 4.53
N VAL A 84 -2.04 -8.89 3.31
CA VAL A 84 -3.31 -8.24 3.02
C VAL A 84 -3.96 -8.87 1.80
N LEU A 85 -5.29 -9.00 1.82
CA LEU A 85 -6.06 -9.46 0.67
C LEU A 85 -6.33 -8.29 -0.27
N ILE A 86 -6.08 -8.47 -1.55
CA ILE A 86 -6.58 -7.57 -2.59
C ILE A 86 -7.90 -8.13 -3.13
N ALA A 87 -8.94 -7.31 -3.16
CA ALA A 87 -10.21 -7.58 -3.80
C ALA A 87 -10.44 -6.54 -4.90
N HIS A 88 -10.06 -6.90 -6.12
CA HIS A 88 -10.09 -6.03 -7.29
C HIS A 88 -11.39 -6.22 -8.07
N ASN A 89 -12.24 -5.21 -8.12
CA ASN A 89 -13.53 -5.26 -8.81
C ASN A 89 -13.33 -5.33 -10.33
N ILE A 90 -13.58 -6.49 -10.91
CA ILE A 90 -13.42 -6.74 -12.34
C ILE A 90 -14.67 -6.46 -13.16
N ASP A 91 -15.74 -6.00 -12.55
CA ASP A 91 -16.88 -5.39 -13.25
C ASP A 91 -16.59 -3.93 -13.63
N LEU A 92 -15.70 -3.25 -12.88
CA LEU A 92 -15.37 -1.83 -13.07
C LEU A 92 -13.97 -1.58 -13.63
N ALA A 93 -13.09 -2.57 -13.56
CA ALA A 93 -11.71 -2.47 -14.06
C ALA A 93 -11.26 -3.76 -14.72
N PRO A 94 -10.26 -3.72 -15.61
CA PRO A 94 -9.72 -4.94 -16.21
C PRO A 94 -9.15 -5.90 -15.17
N ARG A 95 -9.38 -7.17 -15.37
CA ARG A 95 -8.71 -8.25 -14.63
C ARG A 95 -7.23 -8.26 -14.95
N ILE A 96 -6.37 -8.49 -13.96
CA ILE A 96 -4.95 -8.73 -14.19
C ILE A 96 -4.79 -10.14 -14.78
N SER A 97 -4.41 -10.22 -16.05
CA SER A 97 -4.11 -11.50 -16.70
C SER A 97 -2.66 -11.91 -16.43
N GLY A 98 -2.43 -13.21 -16.31
CA GLY A 98 -1.09 -13.76 -16.11
C GLY A 98 -0.48 -13.47 -14.75
N LEU A 99 -1.28 -13.13 -13.74
CA LEU A 99 -0.80 -12.93 -12.38
C LEU A 99 -0.30 -14.25 -11.80
N GLU A 100 0.92 -14.24 -11.24
CA GLU A 100 1.56 -15.41 -10.64
C GLU A 100 2.06 -15.11 -9.22
N ARG A 101 2.19 -16.16 -8.43
CA ARG A 101 2.89 -16.08 -7.14
C ARG A 101 4.32 -15.58 -7.37
N GLY A 102 4.78 -14.69 -6.49
CA GLY A 102 6.09 -14.06 -6.61
C GLY A 102 6.06 -12.73 -7.38
N ASP A 103 4.97 -12.41 -8.08
CA ASP A 103 4.83 -11.14 -8.77
C ASP A 103 4.73 -9.98 -7.77
N THR A 104 5.27 -8.83 -8.16
CA THR A 104 5.12 -7.58 -7.40
C THR A 104 3.92 -6.81 -7.91
N ILE A 105 3.06 -6.38 -6.98
CA ILE A 105 1.89 -5.53 -7.23
C ILE A 105 2.03 -4.26 -6.43
N ALA A 106 1.95 -3.11 -7.12
CA ALA A 106 1.72 -1.83 -6.46
C ALA A 106 0.22 -1.53 -6.45
N PHE A 107 -0.25 -0.91 -5.40
CA PHE A 107 -1.66 -0.66 -5.18
C PHE A 107 -1.94 0.73 -4.63
N HIS A 108 -3.12 1.23 -4.93
CA HIS A 108 -3.78 2.37 -4.30
C HIS A 108 -5.25 2.03 -4.14
N GLY A 109 -5.74 2.02 -2.91
CA GLY A 109 -7.11 1.63 -2.61
C GLY A 109 -7.48 1.90 -1.17
N GLU A 110 -8.62 1.39 -0.76
CA GLU A 110 -9.16 1.56 0.58
C GLU A 110 -8.99 0.28 1.39
N TYR A 111 -8.40 0.44 2.56
CA TYR A 111 -8.19 -0.64 3.52
C TYR A 111 -9.40 -0.81 4.43
N GLU A 112 -9.83 -2.06 4.60
CA GLU A 112 -10.80 -2.48 5.60
C GLU A 112 -10.20 -3.55 6.50
N TRP A 113 -10.36 -3.36 7.78
CA TRP A 113 -9.86 -4.29 8.77
C TRP A 113 -10.64 -5.61 8.79
N ASN A 114 -9.92 -6.71 8.94
CA ASN A 114 -10.44 -7.99 9.40
C ASN A 114 -9.33 -8.72 10.20
N PRO A 115 -9.67 -9.74 11.01
CA PRO A 115 -8.66 -10.41 11.85
C PRO A 115 -7.60 -11.19 11.08
N LYS A 116 -7.75 -11.38 9.77
CA LYS A 116 -6.80 -12.12 8.92
C LYS A 116 -5.74 -11.24 8.24
N GLY A 117 -5.73 -9.93 8.53
CA GLY A 117 -4.78 -8.99 7.94
C GLY A 117 -5.45 -7.83 7.20
N GLY A 118 -6.74 -7.92 6.91
CA GLY A 118 -7.51 -6.91 6.22
C GLY A 118 -7.57 -7.08 4.71
N VAL A 119 -8.37 -6.23 4.09
CA VAL A 119 -8.65 -6.22 2.65
C VAL A 119 -8.38 -4.82 2.09
N ILE A 120 -7.78 -4.76 0.92
CA ILE A 120 -7.72 -3.54 0.10
C ILE A 120 -8.66 -3.71 -1.08
N HIS A 121 -9.63 -2.83 -1.21
CA HIS A 121 -10.57 -2.73 -2.32
C HIS A 121 -10.61 -1.30 -2.87
N TRP A 122 -11.56 -0.93 -3.71
CA TRP A 122 -11.55 0.37 -4.40
C TRP A 122 -10.25 0.61 -5.17
N THR A 123 -9.75 -0.44 -5.85
CA THR A 123 -8.53 -0.42 -6.64
C THR A 123 -8.79 -0.09 -8.12
N HIS A 124 -9.76 0.77 -8.37
CA HIS A 124 -10.23 1.15 -9.69
C HIS A 124 -10.76 2.58 -9.67
N HIS A 125 -11.00 3.15 -10.84
CA HIS A 125 -11.74 4.39 -10.99
C HIS A 125 -13.19 4.22 -10.48
N ASP A 126 -13.71 5.22 -9.78
CA ASP A 126 -15.13 5.26 -9.42
C ASP A 126 -15.94 5.94 -10.53
N PRO A 127 -16.80 5.17 -11.26
CA PRO A 127 -17.63 5.75 -12.33
C PRO A 127 -18.58 6.84 -11.84
N ALA A 128 -18.99 6.79 -10.57
CA ALA A 128 -19.84 7.80 -9.95
C ALA A 128 -19.10 9.04 -9.49
N GLY A 129 -17.76 9.02 -9.47
CA GLY A 129 -16.92 10.15 -9.07
C GLY A 129 -17.06 10.57 -7.60
N ARG A 130 -17.48 9.65 -6.73
CA ARG A 130 -17.72 9.92 -5.29
C ARG A 130 -16.63 9.42 -4.39
N HIS A 131 -15.88 8.42 -4.83
CA HIS A 131 -14.78 7.80 -4.10
C HIS A 131 -13.44 8.16 -4.72
N ILE A 132 -12.38 8.18 -3.91
CA ILE A 132 -11.01 8.36 -4.40
C ILE A 132 -10.69 7.23 -5.39
N ASP A 133 -10.19 7.59 -6.56
CA ASP A 133 -9.78 6.64 -7.58
C ASP A 133 -8.60 5.79 -7.09
N GLY A 134 -8.74 4.47 -7.22
CA GLY A 134 -7.68 3.53 -6.95
C GLY A 134 -7.09 2.93 -8.22
N TRP A 135 -6.09 2.09 -8.04
CA TRP A 135 -5.44 1.35 -9.12
C TRP A 135 -4.60 0.20 -8.58
N LEU A 136 -4.33 -0.74 -9.48
CA LEU A 136 -3.27 -1.75 -9.32
C LEU A 136 -2.26 -1.59 -10.44
N LYS A 137 -0.99 -1.85 -10.16
CA LYS A 137 0.10 -1.90 -11.16
C LYS A 137 0.78 -3.25 -11.13
N HIS A 138 0.92 -3.85 -12.30
CA HIS A 138 1.57 -5.13 -12.51
C HIS A 138 2.36 -5.10 -13.82
N ALA A 139 3.63 -5.48 -13.77
CA ALA A 139 4.49 -5.59 -14.95
C ALA A 139 4.45 -4.34 -15.86
N GLY A 140 4.46 -3.14 -15.26
CA GLY A 140 4.44 -1.87 -15.99
C GLY A 140 3.07 -1.42 -16.49
N LYS A 141 2.01 -2.20 -16.28
CA LYS A 141 0.64 -1.87 -16.66
C LYS A 141 -0.20 -1.45 -15.46
N THR A 142 -1.02 -0.43 -15.65
CA THR A 142 -1.98 0.05 -14.65
C THR A 142 -3.37 -0.49 -14.97
N TYR A 143 -4.04 -1.01 -13.95
CA TYR A 143 -5.41 -1.55 -13.97
C TYR A 143 -6.27 -0.69 -13.07
N ARG A 144 -7.25 0.01 -13.67
CA ARG A 144 -8.16 0.92 -12.96
C ARG A 144 -9.48 1.13 -13.69
#